data_f157f17231c2f4330c4e64503fc8dbd9
#
_entry.id   f157f17231c2f4330c4e64503fc8dbd9
#
_cell.length_a   1.000
_cell.length_b   1.000
_cell.length_c   1.000
_cell.angle_alpha   90.00
_cell.angle_beta   90.00
_cell.angle_gamma   90.00
#
_symmetry.space_group_name_H-M   'P 1'
#
loop_
_entity.id
_entity.type
_entity.pdbx_description
1 polymer ?
#
loop_
_entity_poly.entity_id
_entity_poly.type
_entity_poly.pdbx_seq_one_letter_code
_entity_poly.pdbx_strand_id
1 'polypeptide(L)'
;MLTDGFRIHPREFWNKSLARIAARPAVEDMSRIGYTLETEAGLVGVILTLWSKRDDAIVCALSSWYVDRPYRRSHAASLPITATGIEGPLYLNTSPADHTRKSMASMGWTQYNFGRSVAFPVLAWGGGKVSEDIPENLRDGDLLEDHRAWGCVSLVCRKEGAVFPFVFRARKITPLQLPIMELIYCRDTADFERCGAALGRWFLRRGSLGFILDGKVKGMPSIYAEGKEPRLYKGPRKPRLNDLAYTEKVLVG
;
A
#
# COMPACT_ATOMS: atom_id res chain seq x y z
N MET A 1 -7.62 -0.39 22.47
CA MET A 1 -6.36 -0.98 22.00
C MET A 1 -5.82 -0.31 20.74
N LEU A 2 -6.46 -0.33 19.55
CA LEU A 2 -5.94 0.39 18.36
C LEU A 2 -5.75 1.89 18.64
N THR A 3 -6.69 2.53 19.30
CA THR A 3 -6.61 3.94 19.70
C THR A 3 -5.44 4.20 20.67
N ASP A 4 -5.16 3.28 21.57
CA ASP A 4 -4.09 3.43 22.58
C ASP A 4 -2.72 3.19 21.95
N GLY A 5 -2.65 2.24 21.01
CA GLY A 5 -1.43 1.88 20.28
C GLY A 5 -1.04 2.93 19.22
N PHE A 6 -2.04 3.56 18.62
CA PHE A 6 -1.87 4.50 17.52
C PHE A 6 -2.58 5.82 17.81
N ARG A 7 -2.10 6.53 18.81
CA ARG A 7 -2.72 7.75 19.38
C ARG A 7 -2.94 8.91 18.40
N ILE A 8 -2.31 8.87 17.23
CA ILE A 8 -2.48 9.86 16.15
C ILE A 8 -3.90 9.76 15.55
N HIS A 9 -4.52 8.59 15.66
CA HIS A 9 -5.80 8.30 15.04
C HIS A 9 -6.92 8.19 16.09
N PRO A 10 -7.99 8.98 15.98
CA PRO A 10 -9.14 8.92 16.88
C PRO A 10 -9.94 7.62 16.67
N ARG A 11 -10.80 7.29 17.62
CA ARG A 11 -11.64 6.08 17.58
C ARG A 11 -12.51 6.00 16.31
N GLU A 12 -13.02 7.13 15.86
CA GLU A 12 -13.84 7.22 14.64
C GLU A 12 -13.08 6.77 13.38
N PHE A 13 -11.80 7.15 13.27
CA PHE A 13 -10.92 6.69 12.20
C PHE A 13 -10.82 5.16 12.18
N TRP A 14 -10.61 4.54 13.34
CA TRP A 14 -10.54 3.08 13.45
C TRP A 14 -11.86 2.41 13.12
N ASN A 15 -12.99 2.96 13.58
CA ASN A 15 -14.32 2.43 13.26
C ASN A 15 -14.57 2.45 11.74
N LYS A 16 -14.23 3.54 11.05
CA LYS A 16 -14.35 3.63 9.58
C LYS A 16 -13.42 2.64 8.88
N SER A 17 -12.17 2.53 9.32
CA SER A 17 -11.18 1.61 8.74
C SER A 17 -11.61 0.16 8.91
N LEU A 18 -12.01 -0.25 10.11
CA LEU A 18 -12.47 -1.61 10.39
C LEU A 18 -13.76 -1.94 9.62
N ALA A 19 -14.72 -0.99 9.53
CA ALA A 19 -15.93 -1.16 8.74
C ALA A 19 -15.60 -1.37 7.24
N ARG A 20 -14.66 -0.60 6.69
CA ARG A 20 -14.18 -0.76 5.31
C ARG A 20 -13.53 -2.13 5.09
N ILE A 21 -12.67 -2.58 6.01
CA ILE A 21 -12.05 -3.91 5.94
C ILE A 21 -13.11 -5.00 6.01
N ALA A 22 -14.06 -4.89 6.94
CA ALA A 22 -15.13 -5.86 7.13
C ALA A 22 -16.13 -5.95 5.97
N ALA A 23 -16.34 -4.87 5.23
CA ALA A 23 -17.24 -4.83 4.08
C ALA A 23 -16.67 -5.52 2.82
N ARG A 24 -15.36 -5.81 2.79
CA ARG A 24 -14.71 -6.47 1.65
C ARG A 24 -15.13 -7.94 1.55
N PRO A 25 -15.08 -8.54 0.36
CA PRO A 25 -15.25 -9.97 0.19
C PRO A 25 -14.25 -10.74 1.07
N ALA A 26 -14.70 -11.85 1.66
CA ALA A 26 -13.80 -12.78 2.33
C ALA A 26 -12.87 -13.45 1.29
N VAL A 27 -11.65 -13.72 1.70
CA VAL A 27 -10.70 -14.48 0.89
C VAL A 27 -10.55 -15.86 1.51
N GLU A 28 -11.21 -16.86 0.93
CA GLU A 28 -11.20 -18.24 1.42
C GLU A 28 -11.47 -18.29 2.94
N ASP A 29 -10.77 -19.16 3.67
CA ASP A 29 -10.89 -19.31 5.14
C ASP A 29 -10.01 -18.33 5.91
N MET A 30 -9.59 -17.23 5.29
CA MET A 30 -8.69 -16.27 5.90
C MET A 30 -9.39 -15.37 6.92
N SER A 31 -8.68 -15.00 7.99
CA SER A 31 -9.19 -14.07 8.99
C SER A 31 -9.66 -12.76 8.34
N ARG A 32 -10.91 -12.37 8.59
CA ARG A 32 -11.52 -11.22 7.92
C ARG A 32 -10.88 -9.88 8.28
N ILE A 33 -10.40 -9.73 9.51
CA ILE A 33 -9.88 -8.44 10.04
C ILE A 33 -8.47 -8.60 10.56
N GLY A 34 -8.14 -9.71 11.23
CA GLY A 34 -6.84 -9.93 11.84
C GLY A 34 -6.93 -10.84 13.05
N TYR A 35 -5.95 -10.68 13.94
CA TYR A 35 -5.80 -11.50 15.14
C TYR A 35 -5.66 -10.63 16.37
N THR A 36 -6.13 -11.15 17.49
CA THR A 36 -5.97 -10.57 18.81
C THR A 36 -5.10 -11.46 19.68
N LEU A 37 -4.39 -10.85 20.62
CA LEU A 37 -3.64 -11.54 21.66
C LEU A 37 -4.39 -11.33 22.97
N GLU A 38 -4.81 -12.42 23.59
CA GLU A 38 -5.51 -12.42 24.87
C GLU A 38 -4.70 -13.17 25.93
N THR A 39 -4.73 -12.68 27.15
CA THR A 39 -4.11 -13.27 28.34
C THR A 39 -5.13 -13.28 29.46
N GLU A 40 -4.78 -13.78 30.64
CA GLU A 40 -5.63 -13.70 31.85
C GLU A 40 -6.01 -12.25 32.21
N ALA A 41 -5.19 -11.27 31.81
CA ALA A 41 -5.49 -9.84 32.00
C ALA A 41 -6.44 -9.28 30.92
N GLY A 42 -6.91 -10.11 29.98
CA GLY A 42 -7.77 -9.73 28.87
C GLY A 42 -6.99 -9.48 27.58
N LEU A 43 -7.56 -8.65 26.71
CA LEU A 43 -7.02 -8.34 25.38
C LEU A 43 -5.79 -7.42 25.48
N VAL A 44 -4.62 -7.92 25.10
CA VAL A 44 -3.32 -7.23 25.24
C VAL A 44 -2.58 -6.97 23.94
N GLY A 45 -3.10 -7.45 22.79
CA GLY A 45 -2.47 -7.21 21.50
C GLY A 45 -3.42 -7.37 20.31
N VAL A 46 -3.05 -6.78 19.18
CA VAL A 46 -3.80 -6.83 17.92
C VAL A 46 -2.85 -6.71 16.72
N ILE A 47 -3.18 -7.41 15.66
CA ILE A 47 -2.61 -7.22 14.32
C ILE A 47 -3.71 -7.31 13.27
N LEU A 48 -3.76 -6.38 12.34
CA LEU A 48 -4.70 -6.43 11.22
C LEU A 48 -4.08 -7.16 10.04
N THR A 49 -4.89 -7.97 9.36
CA THR A 49 -4.54 -8.69 8.14
C THR A 49 -5.47 -8.28 7.00
N LEU A 50 -4.90 -7.75 5.94
CA LEU A 50 -5.62 -7.20 4.81
C LEU A 50 -5.45 -8.15 3.63
N TRP A 51 -6.34 -9.14 3.55
CA TRP A 51 -6.28 -10.17 2.54
C TRP A 51 -6.86 -9.70 1.20
N SER A 52 -6.27 -10.14 0.11
CA SER A 52 -6.77 -9.93 -1.25
C SER A 52 -6.35 -11.10 -2.14
N LYS A 53 -7.22 -11.49 -3.07
CA LYS A 53 -6.87 -12.40 -4.16
C LYS A 53 -6.55 -11.56 -5.39
N ARG A 54 -5.36 -11.75 -5.93
CA ARG A 54 -4.86 -10.96 -7.06
C ARG A 54 -4.21 -11.88 -8.07
N ASP A 55 -4.75 -11.88 -9.27
CA ASP A 55 -4.41 -12.90 -10.25
C ASP A 55 -4.62 -14.29 -9.63
N ASP A 56 -3.59 -15.15 -9.65
CA ASP A 56 -3.61 -16.48 -9.06
C ASP A 56 -2.94 -16.53 -7.67
N ALA A 57 -2.77 -15.38 -7.00
CA ALA A 57 -2.08 -15.31 -5.73
C ALA A 57 -2.94 -14.69 -4.62
N ILE A 58 -2.85 -15.29 -3.45
CA ILE A 58 -3.35 -14.70 -2.22
C ILE A 58 -2.27 -13.79 -1.64
N VAL A 59 -2.65 -12.56 -1.35
CA VAL A 59 -1.77 -11.54 -0.77
C VAL A 59 -2.36 -11.05 0.54
N CYS A 60 -1.53 -10.96 1.58
CA CYS A 60 -1.89 -10.41 2.88
C CYS A 60 -0.98 -9.24 3.23
N ALA A 61 -1.52 -8.04 3.37
CA ALA A 61 -0.78 -6.94 3.96
C ALA A 61 -1.02 -6.89 5.47
N LEU A 62 0.06 -6.94 6.26
CA LEU A 62 0.00 -6.73 7.71
C LEU A 62 -0.09 -5.25 8.03
N SER A 63 -0.95 -4.92 8.97
CA SER A 63 -1.15 -3.54 9.43
C SER A 63 -1.36 -3.48 10.94
N SER A 64 -1.06 -2.32 11.52
CA SER A 64 -1.49 -1.96 12.88
C SER A 64 -1.13 -3.00 13.95
N TRP A 65 0.08 -3.55 13.85
CA TRP A 65 0.60 -4.47 14.85
C TRP A 65 0.94 -3.73 16.16
N TYR A 66 0.19 -4.06 17.20
CA TYR A 66 0.36 -3.48 18.54
C TYR A 66 0.25 -4.56 19.62
N VAL A 67 1.10 -4.45 20.65
CA VAL A 67 1.03 -5.23 21.88
C VAL A 67 1.28 -4.29 23.05
N ASP A 68 0.51 -4.43 24.12
CA ASP A 68 0.65 -3.64 25.34
C ASP A 68 2.05 -3.77 25.93
N ARG A 69 2.59 -2.67 26.42
CA ARG A 69 3.99 -2.54 26.83
C ARG A 69 4.49 -3.65 27.76
N PRO A 70 3.74 -4.08 28.82
CA PRO A 70 4.17 -5.15 29.71
C PRO A 70 4.39 -6.49 29.00
N TYR A 71 3.64 -6.77 27.93
CA TYR A 71 3.62 -8.04 27.22
C TYR A 71 4.56 -8.11 26.01
N ARG A 72 5.19 -7.00 25.63
CA ARG A 72 6.03 -6.93 24.40
C ARG A 72 7.23 -7.86 24.43
N ARG A 73 7.87 -8.04 25.58
CA ARG A 73 9.09 -8.89 25.67
C ARG A 73 8.79 -10.35 25.41
N SER A 74 7.65 -10.86 25.86
CA SER A 74 7.29 -12.27 25.78
C SER A 74 6.36 -12.61 24.60
N HIS A 75 5.52 -11.67 24.15
CA HIS A 75 4.43 -11.98 23.23
C HIS A 75 4.41 -11.15 21.95
N ALA A 76 5.31 -10.16 21.77
CA ALA A 76 5.24 -9.32 20.57
C ALA A 76 5.32 -10.14 19.26
N ALA A 77 6.19 -11.13 19.21
CA ALA A 77 6.36 -11.95 18.01
C ALA A 77 5.20 -12.91 17.70
N SER A 78 4.37 -13.25 18.69
CA SER A 78 3.27 -14.21 18.53
C SER A 78 2.29 -13.79 17.44
N LEU A 79 1.86 -12.52 17.45
CA LEU A 79 0.89 -12.01 16.49
C LEU A 79 1.37 -12.10 15.01
N PRO A 80 2.55 -11.57 14.64
CA PRO A 80 3.01 -11.70 13.26
C PRO A 80 3.34 -13.15 12.87
N ILE A 81 3.79 -13.99 13.80
CA ILE A 81 4.00 -15.42 13.53
C ILE A 81 2.66 -16.09 13.20
N THR A 82 1.64 -15.90 14.03
CA THR A 82 0.29 -16.43 13.79
C THR A 82 -0.29 -15.89 12.48
N ALA A 83 -0.20 -14.57 12.26
CA ALA A 83 -0.74 -13.93 11.06
C ALA A 83 -0.06 -14.38 9.75
N THR A 84 1.14 -14.92 9.83
CA THR A 84 1.92 -15.40 8.66
C THR A 84 2.21 -16.89 8.70
N GLY A 85 1.44 -17.65 9.47
CA GLY A 85 1.61 -19.10 9.65
C GLY A 85 1.05 -19.95 8.52
N ILE A 86 0.29 -19.37 7.59
CA ILE A 86 -0.24 -20.08 6.42
C ILE A 86 0.82 -20.06 5.33
N GLU A 87 1.16 -21.21 4.79
CA GLU A 87 2.08 -21.34 3.66
C GLU A 87 1.37 -21.04 2.33
N GLY A 88 2.11 -20.47 1.38
CA GLY A 88 1.63 -20.14 0.04
C GLY A 88 1.32 -18.67 -0.21
N PRO A 89 0.63 -17.93 0.68
CA PRO A 89 0.37 -16.50 0.47
C PRO A 89 1.66 -15.66 0.41
N LEU A 90 1.54 -14.51 -0.26
CA LEU A 90 2.52 -13.45 -0.23
C LEU A 90 2.15 -12.46 0.89
N TYR A 91 2.99 -12.35 1.90
CA TYR A 91 2.81 -11.39 2.99
C TYR A 91 3.57 -10.11 2.72
N LEU A 92 2.94 -8.97 3.00
CA LEU A 92 3.51 -7.64 2.83
C LEU A 92 3.48 -6.88 4.18
N ASN A 93 4.53 -6.12 4.45
CA ASN A 93 4.52 -5.06 5.45
C ASN A 93 5.02 -3.80 4.76
N THR A 94 4.10 -2.88 4.44
CA THR A 94 4.40 -1.72 3.59
C THR A 94 4.75 -0.47 4.38
N SER A 95 4.64 -0.52 5.73
CA SER A 95 5.05 0.57 6.63
C SER A 95 5.67 0.03 7.93
N PRO A 96 6.73 -0.81 7.86
CA PRO A 96 7.36 -1.37 9.05
C PRO A 96 7.97 -0.26 9.90
N ALA A 97 7.68 -0.27 11.20
CA ALA A 97 8.33 0.63 12.14
C ALA A 97 9.83 0.25 12.26
N ASP A 98 10.69 1.25 12.41
CA ASP A 98 12.16 1.04 12.43
C ASP A 98 12.61 0.02 13.47
N HIS A 99 12.02 0.08 14.67
CA HIS A 99 12.35 -0.83 15.76
C HIS A 99 11.89 -2.28 15.53
N THR A 100 10.92 -2.52 14.61
CA THR A 100 10.43 -3.87 14.32
C THR A 100 11.19 -4.56 13.19
N ARG A 101 11.96 -3.82 12.38
CA ARG A 101 12.64 -4.38 11.20
C ARG A 101 13.59 -5.53 11.52
N LYS A 102 14.38 -5.41 12.60
CA LYS A 102 15.30 -6.49 13.03
C LYS A 102 14.53 -7.76 13.43
N SER A 103 13.46 -7.60 14.19
CA SER A 103 12.59 -8.72 14.58
C SER A 103 11.87 -9.35 13.39
N MET A 104 11.44 -8.54 12.41
CA MET A 104 10.85 -9.06 11.18
C MET A 104 11.88 -9.87 10.37
N ALA A 105 13.11 -9.39 10.25
CA ALA A 105 14.18 -10.12 9.55
C ALA A 105 14.44 -11.50 10.18
N SER A 106 14.47 -11.61 11.52
CA SER A 106 14.62 -12.91 12.21
C SER A 106 13.42 -13.86 12.02
N MET A 107 12.25 -13.33 11.63
CA MET A 107 11.06 -14.11 11.27
C MET A 107 10.97 -14.43 9.76
N GLY A 108 12.04 -14.26 9.01
CA GLY A 108 12.12 -14.60 7.57
C GLY A 108 11.60 -13.54 6.61
N TRP A 109 11.41 -12.29 7.07
CA TRP A 109 11.02 -11.20 6.20
C TRP A 109 12.22 -10.61 5.45
N THR A 110 12.01 -10.28 4.19
CA THR A 110 13.02 -9.73 3.30
C THR A 110 12.60 -8.33 2.82
N GLN A 111 13.54 -7.42 2.77
CA GLN A 111 13.28 -6.08 2.23
C GLN A 111 13.25 -6.11 0.69
N TYR A 112 12.22 -5.47 0.09
CA TYR A 112 12.09 -5.40 -1.35
C TYR A 112 12.07 -3.97 -1.91
N ASN A 113 11.72 -2.97 -1.09
CA ASN A 113 11.86 -1.56 -1.43
C ASN A 113 12.91 -0.91 -0.54
N PHE A 114 13.86 -0.17 -1.15
CA PHE A 114 15.01 0.44 -0.47
C PHE A 114 14.94 1.98 -0.43
N GLY A 115 13.90 2.56 -1.00
CA GLY A 115 13.72 4.00 -0.99
C GLY A 115 12.58 4.42 -1.91
N ARG A 116 12.33 5.73 -1.94
CA ARG A 116 11.26 6.30 -2.77
C ARG A 116 11.77 7.44 -3.64
N SER A 117 11.12 7.64 -4.77
CA SER A 117 11.32 8.80 -5.63
C SER A 117 10.20 9.82 -5.46
N VAL A 118 10.58 11.09 -5.52
CA VAL A 118 9.66 12.20 -5.82
C VAL A 118 9.93 12.58 -7.27
N ALA A 119 8.95 12.37 -8.14
CA ALA A 119 9.06 12.55 -9.58
C ALA A 119 8.19 13.71 -10.06
N PHE A 120 8.69 14.44 -11.07
CA PHE A 120 8.03 15.59 -11.70
C PHE A 120 7.81 15.34 -13.19
N PRO A 121 6.94 14.39 -13.56
CA PRO A 121 6.82 13.92 -14.94
C PRO A 121 6.19 14.95 -15.89
N VAL A 122 5.60 16.02 -15.38
CA VAL A 122 5.13 17.15 -16.21
C VAL A 122 6.27 17.78 -17.03
N LEU A 123 7.50 17.66 -16.54
CA LEU A 123 8.71 18.13 -17.23
C LEU A 123 9.28 17.10 -18.20
N ALA A 124 8.66 15.93 -18.33
CA ALA A 124 9.08 14.89 -19.28
C ALA A 124 8.34 15.01 -20.61
N TRP A 125 9.00 14.53 -21.67
CA TRP A 125 8.39 14.43 -22.99
C TRP A 125 7.61 13.11 -23.11
N GLY A 126 6.46 13.16 -23.76
CA GLY A 126 5.68 11.96 -24.04
C GLY A 126 4.20 12.23 -24.23
N GLY A 127 3.53 11.29 -24.91
CA GLY A 127 2.11 11.31 -25.22
C GLY A 127 1.34 10.28 -24.38
N GLY A 128 0.03 10.24 -24.65
CA GLY A 128 -0.93 9.34 -24.03
C GLY A 128 -2.23 10.06 -23.69
N LYS A 129 -3.34 9.33 -23.75
CA LYS A 129 -4.67 9.82 -23.36
C LYS A 129 -5.00 9.24 -21.98
N VAL A 130 -5.08 10.12 -20.97
CA VAL A 130 -5.46 9.76 -19.61
C VAL A 130 -6.96 9.98 -19.43
N SER A 131 -7.65 9.00 -18.84
CA SER A 131 -9.09 9.02 -18.58
C SER A 131 -9.39 8.36 -17.24
N GLU A 132 -10.50 8.78 -16.63
CA GLU A 132 -11.13 8.10 -15.49
C GLU A 132 -12.06 6.95 -15.97
N ASP A 133 -12.36 6.87 -17.26
CA ASP A 133 -13.21 5.84 -17.83
C ASP A 133 -12.45 4.51 -17.90
N ILE A 134 -12.88 3.56 -17.08
CA ILE A 134 -12.30 2.22 -16.99
C ILE A 134 -12.99 1.35 -18.06
N PRO A 135 -12.24 0.72 -18.98
CA PRO A 135 -12.83 -0.22 -19.92
C PRO A 135 -13.45 -1.43 -19.23
N GLU A 136 -14.65 -1.85 -19.65
CA GLU A 136 -15.40 -2.96 -19.06
C GLU A 136 -14.59 -4.28 -18.97
N ASN A 137 -13.75 -4.55 -19.97
CA ASN A 137 -12.94 -5.78 -20.04
C ASN A 137 -11.49 -5.58 -19.55
N LEU A 138 -11.22 -4.54 -18.76
CA LEU A 138 -9.90 -4.34 -18.22
C LEU A 138 -9.65 -5.33 -17.09
N ARG A 139 -8.56 -6.11 -17.18
CA ARG A 139 -8.18 -7.11 -16.16
C ARG A 139 -8.16 -6.54 -14.73
N ASP A 140 -7.75 -5.28 -14.57
CA ASP A 140 -7.67 -4.61 -13.28
C ASP A 140 -8.89 -3.70 -13.00
N GLY A 141 -9.99 -3.89 -13.72
CA GLY A 141 -11.19 -3.05 -13.61
C GLY A 141 -11.72 -2.98 -12.18
N ASP A 142 -11.96 -4.14 -11.57
CA ASP A 142 -12.46 -4.24 -10.19
C ASP A 142 -11.50 -3.57 -9.19
N LEU A 143 -10.19 -3.75 -9.36
CA LEU A 143 -9.19 -3.09 -8.52
C LEU A 143 -9.31 -1.55 -8.63
N LEU A 144 -9.46 -1.02 -9.83
CA LEU A 144 -9.59 0.42 -10.05
C LEU A 144 -10.88 0.97 -9.44
N GLU A 145 -12.01 0.25 -9.58
CA GLU A 145 -13.31 0.64 -9.02
C GLU A 145 -13.29 0.58 -7.48
N ASP A 146 -12.78 -0.47 -6.88
CA ASP A 146 -12.63 -0.61 -5.44
C ASP A 146 -11.85 0.58 -4.85
N HIS A 147 -10.69 0.90 -5.46
CA HIS A 147 -9.85 1.97 -4.97
C HIS A 147 -10.48 3.35 -5.18
N ARG A 148 -11.25 3.53 -6.26
CA ARG A 148 -12.06 4.73 -6.48
C ARG A 148 -13.12 4.90 -5.40
N ALA A 149 -13.84 3.84 -5.06
CA ALA A 149 -14.85 3.84 -3.98
C ALA A 149 -14.24 4.18 -2.60
N TRP A 150 -12.94 3.92 -2.41
CA TRP A 150 -12.21 4.27 -1.18
C TRP A 150 -11.52 5.64 -1.23
N GLY A 151 -11.80 6.44 -2.26
CA GLY A 151 -11.32 7.83 -2.36
C GLY A 151 -9.94 7.97 -3.02
N CYS A 152 -9.45 6.95 -3.69
CA CYS A 152 -8.29 7.05 -4.56
C CYS A 152 -8.68 7.61 -5.94
N VAL A 153 -7.69 8.11 -6.67
CA VAL A 153 -7.85 8.50 -8.07
C VAL A 153 -7.41 7.32 -8.94
N SER A 154 -8.38 6.64 -9.57
CA SER A 154 -8.16 5.52 -10.47
C SER A 154 -8.22 5.99 -11.91
N LEU A 155 -7.15 5.75 -12.66
CA LEU A 155 -6.97 6.23 -14.03
C LEU A 155 -6.52 5.12 -14.97
N VAL A 156 -6.85 5.29 -16.24
CA VAL A 156 -6.21 4.54 -17.33
C VAL A 156 -5.47 5.50 -18.26
N CYS A 157 -4.29 5.10 -18.69
CA CYS A 157 -3.57 5.79 -19.76
C CYS A 157 -3.57 4.91 -21.00
N ARG A 158 -4.07 5.44 -22.11
CA ARG A 158 -4.02 4.78 -23.44
C ARG A 158 -2.84 5.35 -24.21
N LYS A 159 -1.92 4.49 -24.61
CA LYS A 159 -0.73 4.87 -25.38
C LYS A 159 -0.32 3.71 -26.28
N GLU A 160 -0.03 4.01 -27.55
CA GLU A 160 0.46 3.03 -28.53
C GLU A 160 -0.39 1.75 -28.62
N GLY A 161 -1.73 1.91 -28.56
CA GLY A 161 -2.68 0.80 -28.60
C GLY A 161 -2.85 0.01 -27.28
N ALA A 162 -2.03 0.28 -26.28
CA ALA A 162 -2.10 -0.38 -24.97
C ALA A 162 -2.84 0.47 -23.91
N VAL A 163 -3.38 -0.22 -22.90
CA VAL A 163 -4.10 0.38 -21.75
C VAL A 163 -3.36 0.08 -20.46
N PHE A 164 -2.95 1.14 -19.78
CA PHE A 164 -2.17 1.08 -18.54
C PHE A 164 -3.00 1.59 -17.36
N PRO A 165 -3.33 0.75 -16.37
CA PRO A 165 -4.08 1.11 -15.19
C PRO A 165 -3.18 1.74 -14.12
N PHE A 166 -3.71 2.73 -13.39
CA PHE A 166 -3.04 3.40 -12.30
C PHE A 166 -4.00 3.73 -11.18
N VAL A 167 -3.53 3.62 -9.94
CA VAL A 167 -4.22 4.14 -8.77
C VAL A 167 -3.30 5.10 -8.03
N PHE A 168 -3.83 6.25 -7.67
CA PHE A 168 -3.12 7.28 -6.92
C PHE A 168 -3.90 7.68 -5.67
N ARG A 169 -3.16 8.08 -4.63
CA ARG A 169 -3.70 8.68 -3.42
C ARG A 169 -3.13 10.09 -3.25
N ALA A 170 -4.01 11.04 -2.90
CA ALA A 170 -3.58 12.39 -2.59
C ALA A 170 -2.73 12.43 -1.32
N ARG A 171 -1.62 13.15 -1.37
CA ARG A 171 -0.70 13.39 -0.26
C ARG A 171 -0.31 14.87 -0.23
N LYS A 172 0.29 15.28 0.88
CA LYS A 172 0.92 16.60 1.01
C LYS A 172 2.35 16.44 1.48
N ILE A 173 3.27 17.14 0.86
CA ILE A 173 4.66 17.18 1.32
C ILE A 173 4.81 18.32 2.33
N THR A 174 5.22 17.97 3.53
CA THR A 174 5.62 18.94 4.57
C THR A 174 7.03 19.48 4.30
N PRO A 175 7.37 20.71 4.74
CA PRO A 175 6.52 21.63 5.49
C PRO A 175 5.54 22.47 4.65
N LEU A 176 5.74 22.55 3.34
CA LEU A 176 5.01 23.48 2.45
C LEU A 176 3.58 23.02 2.10
N GLN A 177 3.14 21.87 2.59
CA GLN A 177 1.83 21.30 2.29
C GLN A 177 1.53 21.17 0.78
N LEU A 178 2.59 20.99 -0.02
CA LEU A 178 2.47 20.87 -1.47
C LEU A 178 1.67 19.63 -1.86
N PRO A 179 0.64 19.77 -2.69
CA PRO A 179 -0.17 18.64 -3.15
C PRO A 179 0.65 17.76 -4.10
N ILE A 180 0.69 16.48 -3.80
CA ILE A 180 1.39 15.46 -4.57
C ILE A 180 0.57 14.18 -4.57
N MET A 181 0.76 13.33 -5.56
CA MET A 181 0.09 12.04 -5.64
C MET A 181 1.03 10.90 -5.28
N GLU A 182 0.62 10.01 -4.39
CA GLU A 182 1.32 8.75 -4.12
C GLU A 182 0.81 7.69 -5.09
N LEU A 183 1.70 7.07 -5.86
CA LEU A 183 1.37 5.95 -6.72
C LEU A 183 1.10 4.72 -5.85
N ILE A 184 -0.13 4.25 -5.85
CA ILE A 184 -0.58 3.07 -5.10
C ILE A 184 -0.50 1.82 -5.97
N TYR A 185 -0.83 1.94 -7.26
CA TYR A 185 -0.82 0.80 -8.15
C TYR A 185 -0.42 1.16 -9.57
N CYS A 186 0.44 0.35 -10.13
CA CYS A 186 0.65 0.14 -11.56
C CYS A 186 1.06 -1.33 -11.77
N ARG A 187 0.88 -1.86 -12.99
CA ARG A 187 1.31 -3.22 -13.32
C ARG A 187 2.82 -3.36 -13.27
N ASP A 188 3.54 -2.34 -13.74
CA ASP A 188 4.99 -2.23 -13.71
C ASP A 188 5.40 -0.76 -13.57
N THR A 189 6.54 -0.50 -12.93
CA THR A 189 7.11 0.84 -12.84
C THR A 189 7.43 1.41 -14.24
N ALA A 190 7.80 0.56 -15.21
CA ALA A 190 8.00 0.95 -16.59
C ALA A 190 6.73 1.51 -17.25
N ASP A 191 5.54 1.05 -16.86
CA ASP A 191 4.27 1.60 -17.34
C ASP A 191 4.08 3.04 -16.86
N PHE A 192 4.44 3.30 -15.58
CA PHE A 192 4.43 4.67 -15.05
C PHE A 192 5.46 5.54 -15.78
N GLU A 193 6.67 5.06 -16.03
CA GLU A 193 7.71 5.79 -16.76
C GLU A 193 7.23 6.14 -18.18
N ARG A 194 6.57 5.19 -18.86
CA ARG A 194 6.00 5.36 -20.21
C ARG A 194 4.87 6.38 -20.27
N CYS A 195 3.97 6.38 -19.28
CA CYS A 195 2.77 7.22 -19.21
C CYS A 195 2.97 8.51 -18.41
N GLY A 196 4.09 8.65 -17.71
CA GLY A 196 4.32 9.67 -16.68
C GLY A 196 4.06 11.10 -17.17
N ALA A 197 4.53 11.46 -18.37
CA ALA A 197 4.30 12.81 -18.92
C ALA A 197 2.80 13.14 -19.11
N ALA A 198 2.01 12.16 -19.59
CA ALA A 198 0.57 12.34 -19.75
C ALA A 198 -0.15 12.43 -18.40
N LEU A 199 0.22 11.55 -17.44
CA LEU A 199 -0.27 11.58 -16.06
C LEU A 199 0.10 12.90 -15.36
N GLY A 200 1.35 13.36 -15.53
CA GLY A 200 1.82 14.62 -14.97
C GLY A 200 0.99 15.81 -15.43
N ARG A 201 0.73 15.92 -16.74
CA ARG A 201 -0.13 16.99 -17.28
C ARG A 201 -1.58 16.88 -16.80
N TRP A 202 -2.11 15.68 -16.67
CA TRP A 202 -3.46 15.45 -16.18
C TRP A 202 -3.62 15.91 -14.73
N PHE A 203 -2.67 15.57 -13.86
CA PHE A 203 -2.67 15.95 -12.45
C PHE A 203 -2.29 17.42 -12.22
N LEU A 204 -1.39 18.00 -13.03
CA LEU A 204 -1.04 19.41 -12.94
C LEU A 204 -2.28 20.31 -13.11
N ARG A 205 -3.16 19.99 -14.07
CA ARG A 205 -4.42 20.71 -14.29
C ARG A 205 -5.38 20.61 -13.08
N ARG A 206 -5.13 19.69 -12.14
CA ARG A 206 -5.86 19.44 -10.90
C ARG A 206 -5.09 19.87 -9.65
N GLY A 207 -4.01 20.63 -9.84
CA GLY A 207 -3.24 21.24 -8.76
C GLY A 207 -2.18 20.33 -8.10
N SER A 208 -1.92 19.13 -8.64
CA SER A 208 -0.84 18.29 -8.12
C SER A 208 0.44 18.44 -8.94
N LEU A 209 1.58 18.67 -8.25
CA LEU A 209 2.84 19.03 -8.88
C LEU A 209 3.73 17.83 -9.24
N GLY A 210 3.49 16.66 -8.64
CA GLY A 210 4.35 15.51 -8.85
C GLY A 210 3.84 14.24 -8.18
N PHE A 211 4.71 13.23 -8.13
CA PHE A 211 4.39 11.91 -7.65
C PHE A 211 5.41 11.38 -6.65
N ILE A 212 4.92 10.64 -5.68
CA ILE A 212 5.73 9.78 -4.81
C ILE A 212 5.54 8.34 -5.28
N LEU A 213 6.63 7.61 -5.43
CA LEU A 213 6.61 6.20 -5.82
C LEU A 213 7.80 5.43 -5.23
N ASP A 214 7.65 4.12 -5.13
CA ASP A 214 8.70 3.23 -4.65
C ASP A 214 9.81 3.04 -5.67
N GLY A 215 11.06 2.98 -5.18
CA GLY A 215 12.23 2.74 -6.02
C GLY A 215 12.67 3.95 -6.83
N LYS A 216 13.62 3.71 -7.72
CA LYS A 216 14.14 4.70 -8.67
C LYS A 216 13.25 4.71 -9.91
N VAL A 217 13.04 5.90 -10.48
CA VAL A 217 12.28 6.11 -11.73
C VAL A 217 13.20 6.68 -12.79
N LYS A 218 12.98 6.28 -14.04
CA LYS A 218 13.76 6.70 -15.19
C LYS A 218 12.95 7.60 -16.14
N GLY A 219 13.63 8.30 -17.05
CA GLY A 219 13.00 9.06 -18.12
C GLY A 219 12.28 10.34 -17.70
N MET A 220 12.40 10.76 -16.44
CA MET A 220 11.82 11.99 -15.94
C MET A 220 12.61 12.58 -14.76
N PRO A 221 12.56 13.91 -14.54
CA PRO A 221 13.17 14.53 -13.38
C PRO A 221 12.63 13.94 -12.08
N SER A 222 13.52 13.50 -11.21
CA SER A 222 13.15 12.89 -9.93
C SER A 222 14.26 13.02 -8.90
N ILE A 223 13.87 13.01 -7.62
CA ILE A 223 14.75 12.98 -6.47
C ILE A 223 14.52 11.65 -5.75
N TYR A 224 15.55 10.80 -5.68
CA TYR A 224 15.50 9.54 -4.96
C TYR A 224 16.02 9.70 -3.54
N ALA A 225 15.25 9.24 -2.56
CA ALA A 225 15.60 9.21 -1.15
C ALA A 225 15.78 7.76 -0.68
N GLU A 226 17.02 7.34 -0.54
CA GLU A 226 17.38 6.01 -0.05
C GLU A 226 16.99 5.84 1.43
N GLY A 227 16.63 4.64 1.84
CA GLY A 227 16.22 4.30 3.21
C GLY A 227 14.84 4.83 3.63
N LYS A 228 14.17 5.59 2.78
CA LYS A 228 12.82 6.10 3.07
C LYS A 228 11.73 5.09 2.67
N GLU A 229 10.79 4.88 3.59
CA GLU A 229 9.67 3.94 3.43
C GLU A 229 10.12 2.54 2.96
N PRO A 230 10.98 1.84 3.75
CA PRO A 230 11.33 0.47 3.45
C PRO A 230 10.07 -0.40 3.45
N ARG A 231 10.05 -1.43 2.59
CA ARG A 231 8.95 -2.39 2.55
C ARG A 231 9.48 -3.80 2.67
N LEU A 232 8.77 -4.62 3.41
CA LEU A 232 9.16 -6.00 3.68
C LEU A 232 8.14 -6.97 3.09
N TYR A 233 8.61 -8.15 2.73
CA TYR A 233 7.74 -9.26 2.33
C TYR A 233 8.23 -10.58 2.91
N LYS A 234 7.30 -11.55 2.98
CA LYS A 234 7.56 -12.95 3.28
C LYS A 234 6.67 -13.78 2.35
N GLY A 235 7.23 -14.81 1.72
CA GLY A 235 6.47 -15.67 0.81
C GLY A 235 7.27 -16.11 -0.40
N PRO A 236 6.63 -16.84 -1.33
CA PRO A 236 7.31 -17.58 -2.40
C PRO A 236 7.90 -16.70 -3.50
N ARG A 237 7.44 -15.44 -3.62
CA ARG A 237 7.91 -14.53 -4.67
C ARG A 237 8.13 -13.11 -4.17
N LYS A 238 9.08 -12.41 -4.78
CA LYS A 238 9.30 -10.98 -4.53
C LYS A 238 8.12 -10.16 -5.10
N PRO A 239 7.54 -9.23 -4.31
CA PRO A 239 6.49 -8.35 -4.80
C PRO A 239 7.02 -7.33 -5.82
N ARG A 240 6.11 -6.81 -6.64
CA ARG A 240 6.40 -5.69 -7.56
C ARG A 240 6.49 -4.39 -6.76
N LEU A 241 7.34 -3.47 -7.21
CA LEU A 241 7.32 -2.10 -6.72
C LEU A 241 6.04 -1.39 -7.20
N ASN A 242 5.57 -0.42 -6.43
CA ASN A 242 4.37 0.37 -6.75
C ASN A 242 3.09 -0.47 -6.88
N ASP A 243 3.06 -1.61 -6.18
CA ASP A 243 1.90 -2.45 -6.04
C ASP A 243 1.49 -2.52 -4.56
N LEU A 244 0.80 -1.47 -4.11
CA LEU A 244 0.32 -1.27 -2.75
C LEU A 244 -1.20 -1.36 -2.68
N ALA A 245 -1.83 -1.94 -3.71
CA ALA A 245 -3.26 -2.14 -3.75
C ALA A 245 -3.72 -3.03 -2.60
N TYR A 246 -4.86 -2.69 -2.02
CA TYR A 246 -5.47 -3.41 -0.88
C TYR A 246 -4.63 -3.44 0.40
N THR A 247 -3.62 -2.56 0.53
CA THR A 247 -2.81 -2.44 1.74
C THR A 247 -3.36 -1.39 2.70
N GLU A 248 -2.71 -1.25 3.86
CA GLU A 248 -3.05 -0.22 4.85
C GLU A 248 -2.95 1.20 4.29
N LYS A 249 -2.18 1.42 3.24
CA LYS A 249 -2.07 2.72 2.55
C LYS A 249 -3.43 3.22 2.02
N VAL A 250 -4.36 2.31 1.77
CA VAL A 250 -5.69 2.63 1.25
C VAL A 250 -6.79 2.28 2.25
N LEU A 251 -6.69 1.13 2.90
CA LEU A 251 -7.77 0.59 3.73
C LEU A 251 -7.79 1.19 5.13
N VAL A 252 -6.62 1.55 5.65
CA VAL A 252 -6.49 2.13 6.99
C VAL A 252 -6.22 3.63 6.94
N GLY A 253 -5.64 4.16 5.86
CA GLY A 253 -5.46 5.59 5.70
C GLY A 253 -4.17 5.99 5.09
#